data_ed8642186e650673a56ea002ef612c67
#
_entry.id   ed8642186e650673a56ea002ef612c67
#
_cell.length_a   1.000
_cell.length_b   1.000
_cell.length_c   1.000
_cell.angle_alpha   90.00
_cell.angle_beta   90.00
_cell.angle_gamma   90.00
#
_symmetry.space_group_name_H-M   'P 1'
#
loop_
_entity.id
_entity.type
_entity.pdbx_description
1 polymer ?
#
loop_
_entity_poly.entity_id
_entity_poly.type
_entity_poly.pdbx_seq_one_letter_code
_entity_poly.pdbx_strand_id
1 'polypeptide(L)'
;MIVILFSGHLPNDIIMKPETLAIHAGNLFKASTNDVTSPINLSTTFLRNEEGGYSGGHMYSRVSNPNRSNLEKTLAELEHGAEACAFSSGNTAGMSLFQALKPGSHIIAPDDMYWGFKKQLMSIFADTLEFDFIDLTNLDLISAHVKDNTALIWIETPSNPLLKVTDIAAVSAIAKEHKLVMACDSTFASPCLQNPIDLGADIVMHSSTKYIGGHSDVLGGVLVTAKVDALWEAIRNVQQIGGAVPSPFDCFLLLRSIKTLPYRMRGHSENGMALAKYLEQHPNIESVFYPGLTSHPQHEIAKKQMSSFGGMMSVLVKGGGDEARKVVNSVKIFAQATSLGGVESLIEHRASVEGPDTKTPQNLIRISVGLEHIDDLIADLDQALA
;
A
#
# COMPACT_ATOMS: atom_id res chain seq x y z
N MET A 1 47.01 4.85 14.95
CA MET A 1 45.87 5.04 14.03
C MET A 1 44.94 3.85 14.26
N ILE A 2 43.92 4.04 15.13
CA ILE A 2 42.99 2.97 15.49
C ILE A 2 41.95 2.93 14.38
N VAL A 3 41.98 1.90 13.55
CA VAL A 3 40.89 1.61 12.60
C VAL A 3 39.76 0.98 13.40
N ILE A 4 38.78 1.76 13.76
CA ILE A 4 37.51 1.23 14.29
C ILE A 4 36.74 0.67 13.11
N LEU A 5 36.81 -0.66 12.95
CA LEU A 5 35.91 -1.39 12.04
C LEU A 5 34.51 -1.35 12.64
N PHE A 6 33.72 -0.40 12.23
CA PHE A 6 32.27 -0.49 12.42
C PHE A 6 31.77 -1.63 11.54
N SER A 7 31.66 -2.82 12.10
CA SER A 7 30.82 -3.87 11.56
C SER A 7 29.39 -3.33 11.58
N GLY A 8 28.79 -3.13 10.40
CA GLY A 8 27.49 -2.45 10.25
C GLY A 8 26.29 -3.30 10.72
N HIS A 9 26.32 -3.70 11.98
CA HIS A 9 25.17 -4.16 12.73
C HIS A 9 24.93 -3.12 13.79
N LEU A 10 23.81 -2.38 13.71
CA LEU A 10 23.28 -1.70 14.88
C LEU A 10 23.10 -2.76 15.97
N PRO A 11 23.33 -2.43 17.25
CA PRO A 11 23.12 -3.38 18.35
C PRO A 11 21.72 -4.00 18.20
N ASN A 12 21.63 -5.32 18.23
CA ASN A 12 20.38 -6.09 18.08
C ASN A 12 19.30 -5.78 19.15
N ASP A 13 19.59 -4.88 20.09
CA ASP A 13 18.74 -4.58 21.24
C ASP A 13 18.01 -3.21 21.13
N ILE A 14 18.21 -2.44 20.04
CA ILE A 14 17.54 -1.14 19.89
C ILE A 14 16.41 -1.28 18.88
N ILE A 15 15.18 -1.31 19.39
CA ILE A 15 13.97 -1.20 18.55
C ILE A 15 13.89 0.25 18.05
N MET A 16 14.25 0.46 16.78
CA MET A 16 14.19 1.78 16.17
C MET A 16 12.76 2.18 15.85
N LYS A 17 12.48 3.48 15.99
CA LYS A 17 11.20 4.06 15.60
C LYS A 17 11.11 4.19 14.06
N PRO A 18 9.89 4.25 13.48
CA PRO A 18 9.69 4.33 12.04
C PRO A 18 10.48 5.46 11.36
N GLU A 19 10.63 6.61 12.01
CA GLU A 19 11.41 7.74 11.49
C GLU A 19 12.88 7.39 11.32
N THR A 20 13.46 6.65 12.26
CA THR A 20 14.85 6.19 12.19
C THR A 20 15.01 5.08 11.15
N LEU A 21 14.10 4.11 11.13
CA LEU A 21 14.08 3.04 10.13
C LEU A 21 13.96 3.60 8.71
N ALA A 22 13.06 4.55 8.48
CA ALA A 22 12.88 5.19 7.17
C ALA A 22 14.15 5.84 6.62
N ILE A 23 15.03 6.33 7.50
CA ILE A 23 16.29 6.98 7.10
C ILE A 23 17.42 5.95 6.91
N HIS A 24 17.52 4.95 7.77
CA HIS A 24 18.71 4.12 7.90
C HIS A 24 18.55 2.69 7.38
N ALA A 25 17.34 2.13 7.36
CA ALA A 25 17.09 0.80 6.83
C ALA A 25 17.50 0.72 5.34
N GLY A 26 18.19 -0.35 4.95
CA GLY A 26 18.69 -0.51 3.58
C GLY A 26 19.79 0.48 3.14
N ASN A 27 20.05 1.54 3.91
CA ASN A 27 21.17 2.45 3.67
C ASN A 27 22.46 1.83 4.23
N LEU A 28 23.07 0.98 3.44
CA LEU A 28 24.40 0.48 3.75
C LEU A 28 25.42 1.57 3.41
N PHE A 29 25.97 2.26 4.41
CA PHE A 29 27.10 3.19 4.28
C PHE A 29 28.42 2.47 3.84
N LYS A 30 28.29 1.38 3.07
CA LYS A 30 29.40 0.52 2.62
C LYS A 30 29.60 0.57 1.11
N ALA A 31 29.25 1.67 0.46
CA ALA A 31 29.74 1.87 -0.90
C ALA A 31 31.26 2.07 -0.85
N SER A 32 31.97 1.61 -1.87
CA SER A 32 33.40 1.79 -2.03
C SER A 32 33.85 3.27 -1.95
N THR A 33 32.92 4.18 -2.13
CA THR A 33 33.05 5.64 -2.12
C THR A 33 32.66 6.30 -0.80
N ASN A 34 32.13 5.55 0.20
CA ASN A 34 31.60 6.07 1.47
C ASN A 34 30.51 7.15 1.32
N ASP A 35 29.67 7.02 0.31
CA ASP A 35 28.58 7.96 0.04
C ASP A 35 27.50 7.90 1.14
N VAL A 36 26.97 9.07 1.53
CA VAL A 36 25.81 9.17 2.44
C VAL A 36 24.52 8.74 1.75
N THR A 37 24.43 8.93 0.44
CA THR A 37 23.29 8.49 -0.37
C THR A 37 23.73 7.37 -1.30
N SER A 38 22.96 6.28 -1.35
CA SER A 38 23.25 5.17 -2.27
C SER A 38 23.30 5.64 -3.71
N PRO A 39 24.33 5.25 -4.51
CA PRO A 39 24.40 5.57 -5.93
C PRO A 39 23.29 4.83 -6.72
N ILE A 40 23.00 5.32 -7.92
CA ILE A 40 22.10 4.63 -8.86
C ILE A 40 22.92 3.67 -9.71
N ASN A 41 22.69 2.37 -9.55
CA ASN A 41 23.35 1.30 -10.29
C ASN A 41 22.53 0.89 -11.51
N LEU A 42 22.82 1.49 -12.66
CA LEU A 42 22.10 1.21 -13.92
C LEU A 42 22.59 -0.06 -14.63
N SER A 43 23.66 -0.70 -14.15
CA SER A 43 24.22 -1.90 -14.79
C SER A 43 23.20 -3.02 -14.84
N THR A 44 22.96 -3.58 -16.02
CA THR A 44 22.09 -4.75 -16.19
C THR A 44 22.81 -6.06 -15.88
N THR A 45 24.14 -6.09 -15.99
CA THR A 45 24.97 -7.27 -15.75
C THR A 45 26.18 -6.91 -14.91
N PHE A 46 26.73 -7.88 -14.19
CA PHE A 46 27.85 -7.69 -13.27
C PHE A 46 28.99 -8.66 -13.60
N LEU A 47 30.22 -8.23 -13.31
CA LEU A 47 31.40 -9.03 -13.60
C LEU A 47 31.50 -10.22 -12.65
N ARG A 48 31.95 -11.36 -13.19
CA ARG A 48 32.34 -12.52 -12.40
C ARG A 48 33.78 -12.32 -11.87
N ASN A 49 34.02 -12.89 -10.71
CA ASN A 49 35.40 -13.02 -10.19
C ASN A 49 36.13 -14.19 -10.89
N GLU A 50 37.40 -14.37 -10.58
CA GLU A 50 38.26 -15.43 -11.16
C GLU A 50 37.76 -16.86 -10.88
N GLU A 51 37.00 -17.05 -9.79
CA GLU A 51 36.42 -18.31 -9.38
C GLU A 51 35.03 -18.56 -10.04
N GLY A 52 34.58 -17.66 -10.90
CA GLY A 52 33.30 -17.73 -11.61
C GLY A 52 32.08 -17.27 -10.79
N GLY A 53 32.29 -16.79 -9.56
CA GLY A 53 31.27 -16.22 -8.70
C GLY A 53 31.02 -14.73 -8.92
N TYR A 54 30.15 -14.14 -8.11
CA TYR A 54 29.82 -12.71 -8.13
C TYR A 54 30.11 -12.10 -6.75
N SER A 55 31.28 -11.50 -6.58
CA SER A 55 31.75 -10.94 -5.30
C SER A 55 30.87 -9.80 -4.78
N GLY A 56 30.18 -9.06 -5.68
CA GLY A 56 29.20 -8.03 -5.29
C GLY A 56 27.80 -8.56 -4.96
N GLY A 57 27.56 -9.88 -5.03
CA GLY A 57 26.25 -10.50 -4.75
C GLY A 57 25.20 -10.32 -5.87
N HIS A 58 25.53 -9.65 -6.97
CA HIS A 58 24.62 -9.39 -8.09
C HIS A 58 25.14 -10.01 -9.38
N MET A 59 24.25 -10.63 -10.14
CA MET A 59 24.56 -11.27 -11.42
C MET A 59 23.93 -10.49 -12.59
N TYR A 60 22.66 -10.22 -12.49
CA TYR A 60 21.84 -9.59 -13.53
C TYR A 60 20.68 -8.84 -12.90
N SER A 61 20.40 -7.61 -13.35
CA SER A 61 19.45 -6.71 -12.67
C SER A 61 18.02 -7.22 -12.58
N ARG A 62 17.57 -8.08 -13.50
CA ARG A 62 16.28 -8.76 -13.38
C ARG A 62 16.22 -9.68 -12.15
N VAL A 63 17.32 -10.35 -11.82
CA VAL A 63 17.43 -11.25 -10.66
C VAL A 63 17.68 -10.46 -9.38
N SER A 64 18.69 -9.58 -9.37
CA SER A 64 18.98 -8.68 -8.24
C SER A 64 19.71 -7.43 -8.71
N ASN A 65 19.46 -6.30 -8.03
CA ASN A 65 20.13 -5.03 -8.28
C ASN A 65 20.35 -4.31 -6.94
N PRO A 66 21.47 -3.63 -6.72
CA PRO A 66 21.77 -2.96 -5.44
C PRO A 66 20.67 -2.02 -4.96
N ASN A 67 20.09 -1.19 -5.84
CA ASN A 67 19.02 -0.25 -5.46
C ASN A 67 17.74 -1.00 -5.07
N ARG A 68 17.37 -2.05 -5.82
CA ARG A 68 16.20 -2.86 -5.49
C ARG A 68 16.39 -3.62 -4.16
N SER A 69 17.55 -4.22 -3.96
CA SER A 69 17.84 -4.94 -2.70
C SER A 69 17.79 -4.01 -1.48
N ASN A 70 18.28 -2.76 -1.62
CA ASN A 70 18.16 -1.76 -0.56
C ASN A 70 16.70 -1.37 -0.31
N LEU A 71 15.89 -1.18 -1.35
CA LEU A 71 14.47 -0.88 -1.25
C LEU A 71 13.71 -2.02 -0.55
N GLU A 72 13.92 -3.26 -1.01
CA GLU A 72 13.30 -4.45 -0.44
C GLU A 72 13.66 -4.60 1.04
N LYS A 73 14.92 -4.42 1.41
CA LYS A 73 15.36 -4.43 2.81
C LYS A 73 14.68 -3.34 3.64
N THR A 74 14.64 -2.10 3.14
CA THR A 74 14.00 -0.98 3.84
C THR A 74 12.53 -1.25 4.12
N LEU A 75 11.79 -1.76 3.12
CA LEU A 75 10.37 -2.03 3.25
C LEU A 75 10.08 -3.25 4.13
N ALA A 76 10.93 -4.29 4.09
CA ALA A 76 10.82 -5.40 5.02
C ALA A 76 10.98 -4.94 6.48
N GLU A 77 11.98 -4.11 6.78
CA GLU A 77 12.21 -3.58 8.13
C GLU A 77 11.07 -2.65 8.61
N LEU A 78 10.52 -1.81 7.72
CA LEU A 78 9.40 -0.91 8.06
C LEU A 78 8.10 -1.66 8.34
N GLU A 79 7.87 -2.79 7.66
CA GLU A 79 6.69 -3.66 7.87
C GLU A 79 6.91 -4.74 8.93
N HIS A 80 8.07 -4.78 9.58
CA HIS A 80 8.47 -5.83 10.54
C HIS A 80 8.45 -7.25 9.91
N GLY A 81 8.68 -7.33 8.59
CA GLY A 81 8.69 -8.56 7.83
C GLY A 81 10.07 -9.21 7.75
N ALA A 82 10.08 -10.49 7.36
CA ALA A 82 11.30 -11.25 7.14
C ALA A 82 12.02 -10.86 5.84
N GLU A 83 11.25 -10.67 4.76
CA GLU A 83 11.74 -10.28 3.44
C GLU A 83 10.70 -9.46 2.68
N ALA A 84 11.16 -8.76 1.63
CA ALA A 84 10.29 -8.07 0.67
C ALA A 84 10.68 -8.39 -0.77
N CYS A 85 9.70 -8.26 -1.67
CA CYS A 85 9.86 -8.31 -3.13
C CYS A 85 9.27 -7.03 -3.74
N ALA A 86 10.09 -6.25 -4.46
CA ALA A 86 9.65 -5.05 -5.16
C ALA A 86 9.29 -5.35 -6.62
N PHE A 87 8.23 -4.71 -7.10
CA PHE A 87 7.64 -4.89 -8.43
C PHE A 87 7.47 -3.55 -9.15
N SER A 88 7.35 -3.60 -10.48
CA SER A 88 7.17 -2.42 -11.32
C SER A 88 5.85 -1.67 -11.11
N SER A 89 4.88 -2.26 -10.42
CA SER A 89 3.62 -1.62 -10.03
C SER A 89 2.93 -2.38 -8.88
N GLY A 90 2.00 -1.72 -8.18
CA GLY A 90 1.13 -2.37 -7.20
C GLY A 90 0.32 -3.52 -7.82
N ASN A 91 -0.21 -3.31 -9.03
CA ASN A 91 -0.94 -4.35 -9.76
C ASN A 91 -0.10 -5.60 -10.00
N THR A 92 1.18 -5.44 -10.32
CA THR A 92 2.08 -6.57 -10.54
C THR A 92 2.44 -7.27 -9.24
N ALA A 93 2.53 -6.54 -8.12
CA ALA A 93 2.74 -7.14 -6.81
C ALA A 93 1.58 -8.09 -6.44
N GLY A 94 0.33 -7.61 -6.48
CA GLY A 94 -0.84 -8.47 -6.22
C GLY A 94 -0.97 -9.62 -7.20
N MET A 95 -0.77 -9.34 -8.51
CA MET A 95 -0.78 -10.37 -9.56
C MET A 95 0.24 -11.47 -9.28
N SER A 96 1.43 -11.13 -8.77
CA SER A 96 2.48 -12.11 -8.49
C SER A 96 2.11 -13.06 -7.34
N LEU A 97 1.38 -12.57 -6.34
CA LEU A 97 0.82 -13.44 -5.30
C LEU A 97 -0.26 -14.37 -5.88
N PHE A 98 -1.20 -13.84 -6.67
CA PHE A 98 -2.24 -14.66 -7.29
C PHE A 98 -1.65 -15.73 -8.22
N GLN A 99 -0.62 -15.37 -8.99
CA GLN A 99 0.07 -16.29 -9.90
C GLN A 99 0.89 -17.36 -9.17
N ALA A 100 1.32 -17.10 -7.93
CA ALA A 100 2.04 -18.08 -7.09
C ALA A 100 1.13 -19.14 -6.46
N LEU A 101 -0.19 -18.92 -6.47
CA LEU A 101 -1.17 -19.91 -6.00
C LEU A 101 -1.28 -21.07 -6.99
N LYS A 102 -1.66 -22.24 -6.48
CA LYS A 102 -1.92 -23.41 -7.33
C LYS A 102 -3.18 -23.18 -8.18
N PRO A 103 -3.20 -23.62 -9.44
CA PRO A 103 -4.44 -23.63 -10.23
C PRO A 103 -5.59 -24.34 -9.49
N GLY A 104 -6.78 -23.77 -9.57
CA GLY A 104 -7.96 -24.23 -8.85
C GLY A 104 -8.04 -23.76 -7.39
N SER A 105 -7.07 -22.96 -6.90
CA SER A 105 -7.17 -22.36 -5.57
C SER A 105 -8.30 -21.34 -5.51
N HIS A 106 -8.99 -21.32 -4.35
CA HIS A 106 -10.04 -20.34 -4.06
C HIS A 106 -9.50 -19.18 -3.21
N ILE A 107 -9.95 -17.97 -3.52
CA ILE A 107 -9.61 -16.70 -2.84
C ILE A 107 -10.87 -16.08 -2.27
N ILE A 108 -10.84 -15.69 -1.00
CA ILE A 108 -11.85 -14.82 -0.39
C ILE A 108 -11.29 -13.40 -0.42
N ALA A 109 -12.04 -12.46 -1.02
CA ALA A 109 -11.61 -11.06 -1.19
C ALA A 109 -12.73 -10.07 -0.85
N PRO A 110 -12.41 -8.79 -0.53
CA PRO A 110 -13.45 -7.82 -0.21
C PRO A 110 -14.30 -7.45 -1.44
N ASP A 111 -15.57 -7.22 -1.22
CA ASP A 111 -16.48 -6.65 -2.23
C ASP A 111 -16.12 -5.20 -2.59
N ASP A 112 -15.57 -4.47 -1.64
CA ASP A 112 -15.05 -3.12 -1.75
C ASP A 112 -13.51 -3.16 -1.72
N MET A 113 -12.90 -3.56 -2.83
CA MET A 113 -11.45 -3.58 -3.03
C MET A 113 -11.06 -2.78 -4.26
N TYR A 114 -9.77 -2.44 -4.35
CA TYR A 114 -9.22 -1.77 -5.52
C TYR A 114 -9.62 -2.49 -6.81
N TRP A 115 -10.28 -1.74 -7.69
CA TRP A 115 -10.87 -2.24 -8.93
C TRP A 115 -9.87 -2.98 -9.83
N GLY A 116 -8.59 -2.60 -9.80
CA GLY A 116 -7.54 -3.25 -10.57
C GLY A 116 -7.35 -4.72 -10.20
N PHE A 117 -7.35 -5.07 -8.91
CA PHE A 117 -7.24 -6.46 -8.47
C PHE A 117 -8.50 -7.27 -8.76
N LYS A 118 -9.67 -6.66 -8.56
CA LYS A 118 -10.93 -7.27 -8.93
C LYS A 118 -10.97 -7.66 -10.42
N LYS A 119 -10.53 -6.73 -11.29
CA LYS A 119 -10.38 -7.01 -12.73
C LYS A 119 -9.36 -8.11 -13.03
N GLN A 120 -8.24 -8.17 -12.32
CA GLN A 120 -7.26 -9.25 -12.50
C GLN A 120 -7.89 -10.62 -12.23
N LEU A 121 -8.58 -10.77 -11.10
CA LEU A 121 -9.27 -12.00 -10.76
C LEU A 121 -10.33 -12.36 -11.81
N MET A 122 -11.19 -11.42 -12.19
CA MET A 122 -12.30 -11.63 -13.10
C MET A 122 -11.91 -11.83 -14.57
N SER A 123 -10.67 -11.46 -14.99
CA SER A 123 -10.24 -11.53 -16.38
C SER A 123 -8.99 -12.38 -16.60
N ILE A 124 -7.90 -12.08 -15.87
CA ILE A 124 -6.61 -12.78 -16.06
C ILE A 124 -6.65 -14.16 -15.42
N PHE A 125 -7.28 -14.28 -14.26
CA PHE A 125 -7.32 -15.50 -13.48
C PHE A 125 -8.67 -16.23 -13.50
N ALA A 126 -9.63 -15.78 -14.29
CA ALA A 126 -11.00 -16.31 -14.36
C ALA A 126 -11.07 -17.83 -14.60
N ASP A 127 -10.15 -18.35 -15.41
CA ASP A 127 -10.11 -19.79 -15.78
C ASP A 127 -9.13 -20.60 -14.89
N THR A 128 -8.40 -19.94 -13.97
CA THR A 128 -7.33 -20.58 -13.20
C THR A 128 -7.52 -20.52 -11.70
N LEU A 129 -8.26 -19.54 -11.19
CA LEU A 129 -8.55 -19.35 -9.76
C LEU A 129 -10.06 -19.21 -9.55
N GLU A 130 -10.53 -19.65 -8.41
CA GLU A 130 -11.88 -19.37 -7.90
C GLU A 130 -11.82 -18.17 -6.95
N PHE A 131 -12.88 -17.39 -6.86
CA PHE A 131 -12.92 -16.24 -5.95
C PHE A 131 -14.35 -15.87 -5.53
N ASP A 132 -14.48 -15.49 -4.27
CA ASP A 132 -15.70 -14.91 -3.71
C ASP A 132 -15.42 -13.48 -3.23
N PHE A 133 -16.24 -12.51 -3.65
CA PHE A 133 -16.20 -11.13 -3.19
C PHE A 133 -17.28 -10.91 -2.15
N ILE A 134 -16.89 -10.66 -0.89
CA ILE A 134 -17.77 -10.53 0.26
C ILE A 134 -17.42 -9.32 1.13
N ASP A 135 -18.35 -8.89 1.99
CA ASP A 135 -18.05 -7.86 2.99
C ASP A 135 -17.20 -8.45 4.13
N LEU A 136 -15.89 -8.16 4.12
CA LEU A 136 -14.94 -8.68 5.12
C LEU A 136 -15.01 -7.94 6.47
N THR A 137 -15.86 -6.92 6.62
CA THR A 137 -16.18 -6.37 7.94
C THR A 137 -17.09 -7.28 8.74
N ASN A 138 -17.77 -8.21 8.07
CA ASN A 138 -18.58 -9.27 8.70
C ASN A 138 -17.80 -10.58 8.76
N LEU A 139 -17.22 -10.89 9.92
CA LEU A 139 -16.36 -12.06 10.13
C LEU A 139 -17.10 -13.40 9.91
N ASP A 140 -18.40 -13.46 10.17
CA ASP A 140 -19.19 -14.69 9.98
C ASP A 140 -19.25 -15.09 8.50
N LEU A 141 -19.27 -14.10 7.60
CA LEU A 141 -19.24 -14.37 6.16
C LEU A 141 -17.92 -15.01 5.72
N ILE A 142 -16.80 -14.67 6.35
CA ILE A 142 -15.49 -15.22 5.99
C ILE A 142 -15.51 -16.74 6.24
N SER A 143 -15.86 -17.17 7.45
CA SER A 143 -15.92 -18.60 7.81
C SER A 143 -16.93 -19.37 6.95
N ALA A 144 -18.06 -18.75 6.60
CA ALA A 144 -19.08 -19.37 5.76
C ALA A 144 -18.66 -19.57 4.29
N HIS A 145 -17.67 -18.81 3.80
CA HIS A 145 -17.17 -18.91 2.42
C HIS A 145 -15.88 -19.74 2.31
N VAL A 146 -15.36 -20.29 3.41
CA VAL A 146 -14.21 -21.19 3.34
C VAL A 146 -14.62 -22.51 2.67
N LYS A 147 -13.87 -22.90 1.64
CA LYS A 147 -14.03 -24.13 0.85
C LYS A 147 -12.79 -25.01 1.03
N ASP A 148 -12.85 -26.28 0.63
CA ASP A 148 -11.71 -27.22 0.71
C ASP A 148 -10.49 -26.76 -0.09
N ASN A 149 -10.71 -25.99 -1.17
CA ASN A 149 -9.68 -25.43 -2.03
C ASN A 149 -9.34 -23.95 -1.70
N THR A 150 -9.87 -23.37 -0.63
CA THR A 150 -9.51 -22.02 -0.20
C THR A 150 -8.03 -21.98 0.19
N ALA A 151 -7.28 -21.06 -0.42
CA ALA A 151 -5.84 -20.91 -0.17
C ALA A 151 -5.47 -19.52 0.36
N LEU A 152 -6.28 -18.50 0.07
CA LEU A 152 -5.97 -17.12 0.39
C LEU A 152 -7.20 -16.35 0.88
N ILE A 153 -7.03 -15.63 1.97
CA ILE A 153 -7.89 -14.50 2.32
C ILE A 153 -7.11 -13.23 1.98
N TRP A 154 -7.59 -12.48 0.97
CA TRP A 154 -7.06 -11.16 0.62
C TRP A 154 -7.91 -10.11 1.28
N ILE A 155 -7.33 -9.27 2.14
CA ILE A 155 -8.00 -8.11 2.72
C ILE A 155 -7.39 -6.82 2.18
N GLU A 156 -8.18 -5.75 2.14
CA GLU A 156 -7.74 -4.38 1.86
C GLU A 156 -8.32 -3.48 2.96
N THR A 157 -7.43 -2.85 3.74
CA THR A 157 -7.90 -2.06 4.89
C THR A 157 -6.97 -0.88 5.21
N PRO A 158 -7.53 0.36 5.21
CA PRO A 158 -8.87 0.74 4.77
C PRO A 158 -9.12 0.46 3.29
N SER A 159 -10.37 0.12 2.91
CA SER A 159 -10.73 -0.24 1.53
C SER A 159 -10.89 0.97 0.61
N ASN A 160 -10.97 0.73 -0.70
CA ASN A 160 -11.12 1.76 -1.73
C ASN A 160 -12.33 1.46 -2.64
N PRO A 161 -13.38 2.31 -2.67
CA PRO A 161 -13.35 3.70 -2.18
C PRO A 161 -14.07 3.97 -0.85
N LEU A 162 -14.71 2.99 -0.22
CA LEU A 162 -15.63 3.24 0.90
C LEU A 162 -14.94 3.33 2.27
N LEU A 163 -13.62 3.17 2.33
CA LEU A 163 -12.82 3.26 3.57
C LEU A 163 -13.30 2.28 4.67
N LYS A 164 -13.93 1.16 4.31
CA LYS A 164 -14.26 0.11 5.26
C LYS A 164 -12.99 -0.37 5.97
N VAL A 165 -13.08 -0.65 7.26
CA VAL A 165 -11.94 -1.15 8.04
C VAL A 165 -12.23 -2.57 8.51
N THR A 166 -11.41 -3.50 8.02
CA THR A 166 -11.45 -4.91 8.42
C THR A 166 -10.54 -5.14 9.63
N ASP A 167 -11.00 -5.86 10.66
CA ASP A 167 -10.19 -6.26 11.83
C ASP A 167 -9.16 -7.31 11.40
N ILE A 168 -7.91 -6.86 11.21
CA ILE A 168 -6.80 -7.70 10.74
C ILE A 168 -6.56 -8.87 11.69
N ALA A 169 -6.55 -8.62 13.01
CA ALA A 169 -6.27 -9.67 13.99
C ALA A 169 -7.37 -10.73 14.03
N ALA A 170 -8.64 -10.32 13.90
CA ALA A 170 -9.76 -11.24 13.86
C ALA A 170 -9.74 -12.10 12.58
N VAL A 171 -9.48 -11.51 11.41
CA VAL A 171 -9.33 -12.28 10.15
C VAL A 171 -8.12 -13.21 10.20
N SER A 172 -7.00 -12.77 10.79
CA SER A 172 -5.83 -13.64 11.01
C SER A 172 -6.16 -14.85 11.88
N ALA A 173 -6.99 -14.69 12.92
CA ALA A 173 -7.42 -15.82 13.74
C ALA A 173 -8.22 -16.86 12.91
N ILE A 174 -9.16 -16.40 12.07
CA ILE A 174 -9.93 -17.26 11.16
C ILE A 174 -9.00 -17.95 10.15
N ALA A 175 -8.08 -17.19 9.53
CA ALA A 175 -7.11 -17.74 8.58
C ALA A 175 -6.27 -18.88 9.21
N LYS A 176 -5.79 -18.69 10.44
CA LYS A 176 -5.02 -19.69 11.19
C LYS A 176 -5.84 -20.93 11.53
N GLU A 177 -7.10 -20.77 11.95
CA GLU A 177 -8.01 -21.88 12.23
C GLU A 177 -8.19 -22.78 11.01
N HIS A 178 -8.36 -22.18 9.83
CA HIS A 178 -8.54 -22.89 8.57
C HIS A 178 -7.23 -23.18 7.82
N LYS A 179 -6.05 -22.82 8.37
CA LYS A 179 -4.72 -23.01 7.76
C LYS A 179 -4.59 -22.30 6.39
N LEU A 180 -5.20 -21.13 6.26
CA LEU A 180 -5.17 -20.28 5.08
C LEU A 180 -4.07 -19.24 5.19
N VAL A 181 -3.59 -18.76 4.05
CA VAL A 181 -2.74 -17.58 3.98
C VAL A 181 -3.61 -16.32 4.07
N MET A 182 -3.18 -15.33 4.84
CA MET A 182 -3.81 -14.01 4.86
C MET A 182 -2.86 -12.97 4.30
N ALA A 183 -3.28 -12.30 3.22
CA ALA A 183 -2.60 -11.15 2.66
C ALA A 183 -3.40 -9.87 2.90
N CYS A 184 -2.70 -8.78 3.24
CA CYS A 184 -3.30 -7.48 3.52
C CYS A 184 -2.74 -6.41 2.57
N ASP A 185 -3.59 -5.83 1.73
CA ASP A 185 -3.27 -4.56 1.07
C ASP A 185 -3.42 -3.42 2.08
N SER A 186 -2.30 -2.85 2.51
CA SER A 186 -2.21 -1.75 3.47
C SER A 186 -1.78 -0.43 2.82
N THR A 187 -2.07 -0.28 1.52
CA THR A 187 -1.63 0.88 0.71
C THR A 187 -2.10 2.21 1.30
N PHE A 188 -3.34 2.29 1.83
CA PHE A 188 -3.88 3.54 2.38
C PHE A 188 -3.27 3.91 3.74
N ALA A 189 -2.86 2.93 4.52
CA ALA A 189 -2.25 3.17 5.83
C ALA A 189 -0.74 3.40 5.75
N SER A 190 -0.04 2.76 4.83
CA SER A 190 1.41 2.68 4.79
C SER A 190 2.02 2.01 6.04
N PRO A 191 3.30 1.59 6.02
CA PRO A 191 3.94 1.00 7.20
C PRO A 191 4.11 1.98 8.38
N CYS A 192 3.82 3.27 8.18
CA CYS A 192 3.90 4.24 9.26
C CYS A 192 2.66 4.29 10.16
N LEU A 193 1.51 3.88 9.64
CA LEU A 193 0.24 3.96 10.38
C LEU A 193 -0.30 2.59 10.80
N GLN A 194 0.07 1.52 10.10
CA GLN A 194 -0.42 0.16 10.36
C GLN A 194 0.63 -0.86 9.92
N ASN A 195 0.91 -1.84 10.77
CA ASN A 195 1.78 -2.98 10.47
C ASN A 195 0.98 -4.29 10.54
N PRO A 196 0.41 -4.76 9.43
CA PRO A 196 -0.45 -5.95 9.43
C PRO A 196 0.26 -7.22 9.86
N ILE A 197 1.59 -7.34 9.68
CA ILE A 197 2.38 -8.49 10.16
C ILE A 197 2.30 -8.62 11.67
N ASP A 198 2.39 -7.53 12.42
CA ASP A 198 2.27 -7.55 13.88
C ASP A 198 0.87 -7.99 14.35
N LEU A 199 -0.13 -7.83 13.49
CA LEU A 199 -1.51 -8.23 13.70
C LEU A 199 -1.81 -9.63 13.16
N GLY A 200 -0.82 -10.30 12.59
CA GLY A 200 -0.86 -11.69 12.20
C GLY A 200 -1.07 -11.96 10.71
N ALA A 201 -0.95 -10.96 9.84
CA ALA A 201 -0.91 -11.18 8.40
C ALA A 201 0.35 -11.97 7.99
N ASP A 202 0.21 -12.86 7.01
CA ASP A 202 1.34 -13.60 6.44
C ASP A 202 2.07 -12.76 5.39
N ILE A 203 1.33 -11.97 4.62
CA ILE A 203 1.86 -11.13 3.54
C ILE A 203 1.21 -9.74 3.60
N VAL A 204 2.00 -8.70 3.45
CA VAL A 204 1.53 -7.32 3.28
C VAL A 204 1.85 -6.86 1.86
N MET A 205 0.89 -6.20 1.24
CA MET A 205 1.03 -5.56 -0.06
C MET A 205 0.95 -4.04 0.09
N HIS A 206 1.79 -3.33 -0.66
CA HIS A 206 1.63 -1.91 -0.91
C HIS A 206 1.79 -1.58 -2.39
N SER A 207 0.93 -0.71 -2.91
CA SER A 207 1.26 0.07 -4.08
C SER A 207 2.23 1.19 -3.65
N SER A 208 3.53 0.97 -3.84
CA SER A 208 4.54 1.98 -3.50
C SER A 208 4.46 3.25 -4.36
N THR A 209 3.65 3.22 -5.43
CA THR A 209 3.20 4.38 -6.21
C THR A 209 2.55 5.48 -5.35
N LYS A 210 1.91 5.09 -4.22
CA LYS A 210 1.06 5.93 -3.39
C LYS A 210 1.90 6.64 -2.31
N TYR A 211 1.52 6.60 -1.06
CA TYR A 211 2.23 7.28 0.04
C TYR A 211 3.73 6.98 0.12
N ILE A 212 4.16 5.78 -0.21
CA ILE A 212 5.59 5.41 -0.19
C ILE A 212 6.38 6.27 -1.19
N GLY A 213 5.92 6.39 -2.43
CA GLY A 213 6.47 7.31 -3.44
C GLY A 213 6.15 8.77 -3.11
N GLY A 214 4.89 9.09 -2.89
CA GLY A 214 4.38 10.34 -2.32
C GLY A 214 4.59 11.60 -3.13
N HIS A 215 5.03 11.53 -4.39
CA HIS A 215 5.33 12.69 -5.24
C HIS A 215 4.77 12.56 -6.65
N SER A 216 3.87 11.60 -6.89
CA SER A 216 3.19 11.35 -8.18
C SER A 216 4.13 11.14 -9.37
N ASP A 217 5.39 10.72 -9.13
CA ASP A 217 6.47 10.64 -10.10
C ASP A 217 7.06 9.23 -10.30
N VAL A 218 6.57 8.21 -9.57
CA VAL A 218 7.09 6.85 -9.63
C VAL A 218 5.97 5.82 -9.52
N LEU A 219 6.06 4.75 -10.32
CA LEU A 219 5.25 3.54 -10.18
C LEU A 219 6.03 2.47 -9.41
N GLY A 220 5.32 1.72 -8.56
CA GLY A 220 5.93 0.59 -7.89
C GLY A 220 4.93 -0.20 -7.05
N GLY A 221 5.32 -1.41 -6.69
CA GLY A 221 4.61 -2.28 -5.77
C GLY A 221 5.56 -3.06 -4.91
N VAL A 222 5.10 -3.54 -3.78
CA VAL A 222 5.89 -4.40 -2.90
C VAL A 222 4.99 -5.43 -2.23
N LEU A 223 5.51 -6.63 -2.07
CA LEU A 223 5.03 -7.63 -1.14
C LEU A 223 6.06 -7.79 -0.03
N VAL A 224 5.61 -7.89 1.20
CA VAL A 224 6.43 -8.14 2.38
C VAL A 224 5.89 -9.39 3.06
N THR A 225 6.74 -10.35 3.40
CA THR A 225 6.34 -11.58 4.07
C THR A 225 6.73 -11.60 5.54
N ALA A 226 5.87 -12.17 6.38
CA ALA A 226 6.20 -12.47 7.78
C ALA A 226 7.21 -13.61 7.92
N LYS A 227 7.25 -14.54 6.94
CA LYS A 227 8.15 -15.69 6.95
C LYS A 227 8.54 -16.09 5.53
N VAL A 228 9.73 -16.63 5.39
CA VAL A 228 10.20 -17.23 4.13
C VAL A 228 9.74 -18.68 4.10
N ASP A 229 8.82 -18.99 3.18
CA ASP A 229 8.25 -20.33 2.99
C ASP A 229 8.06 -20.64 1.50
N ALA A 230 7.46 -21.78 1.18
CA ALA A 230 7.29 -22.25 -0.20
C ALA A 230 6.44 -21.28 -1.07
N LEU A 231 5.43 -20.60 -0.48
CA LEU A 231 4.66 -19.59 -1.20
C LEU A 231 5.52 -18.37 -1.51
N TRP A 232 6.30 -17.92 -0.53
CA TRP A 232 7.21 -16.81 -0.74
C TRP A 232 8.25 -17.08 -1.83
N GLU A 233 8.82 -18.29 -1.83
CA GLU A 233 9.74 -18.71 -2.91
C GLU A 233 9.06 -18.74 -4.28
N ALA A 234 7.80 -19.15 -4.36
CA ALA A 234 7.02 -19.09 -5.60
C ALA A 234 6.80 -17.62 -6.05
N ILE A 235 6.50 -16.70 -5.13
CA ILE A 235 6.38 -15.26 -5.42
C ILE A 235 7.71 -14.70 -5.94
N ARG A 236 8.84 -15.03 -5.30
CA ARG A 236 10.18 -14.62 -5.76
C ARG A 236 10.49 -15.16 -7.15
N ASN A 237 10.11 -16.40 -7.44
CA ASN A 237 10.26 -16.98 -8.77
C ASN A 237 9.43 -16.21 -9.82
N VAL A 238 8.18 -15.83 -9.51
CA VAL A 238 7.36 -14.98 -10.39
C VAL A 238 8.06 -13.64 -10.64
N GLN A 239 8.57 -12.99 -9.59
CA GLN A 239 9.33 -11.74 -9.72
C GLN A 239 10.55 -11.89 -10.64
N GLN A 240 11.41 -12.87 -10.36
CA GLN A 240 12.70 -13.01 -11.03
C GLN A 240 12.59 -13.57 -12.46
N ILE A 241 11.74 -14.57 -12.67
CA ILE A 241 11.54 -15.22 -13.97
C ILE A 241 10.63 -14.39 -14.84
N GLY A 242 9.50 -13.92 -14.30
CA GLY A 242 8.56 -13.04 -14.99
C GLY A 242 9.14 -11.66 -15.30
N GLY A 243 10.05 -11.18 -14.46
CA GLY A 243 10.84 -9.98 -14.72
C GLY A 243 10.12 -8.64 -14.50
N ALA A 244 8.98 -8.64 -13.82
CA ALA A 244 8.21 -7.43 -13.51
C ALA A 244 8.82 -6.63 -12.35
N VAL A 245 10.11 -6.32 -12.44
CA VAL A 245 10.91 -5.63 -11.44
C VAL A 245 10.97 -4.12 -11.73
N PRO A 246 11.04 -3.25 -10.69
CA PRO A 246 11.22 -1.81 -10.88
C PRO A 246 12.64 -1.51 -11.39
N SER A 247 12.79 -0.40 -12.11
CA SER A 247 14.11 0.07 -12.54
C SER A 247 14.96 0.50 -11.34
N PRO A 248 16.30 0.52 -11.46
CA PRO A 248 17.16 1.07 -10.41
C PRO A 248 16.84 2.53 -10.07
N PHE A 249 16.39 3.32 -11.05
CA PHE A 249 16.02 4.70 -10.86
C PHE A 249 14.71 4.83 -10.05
N ASP A 250 13.70 4.01 -10.35
CA ASP A 250 12.47 3.97 -9.56
C ASP A 250 12.75 3.54 -8.11
N CYS A 251 13.61 2.53 -7.92
CA CYS A 251 14.05 2.12 -6.59
C CYS A 251 14.75 3.26 -5.83
N PHE A 252 15.58 4.05 -6.52
CA PHE A 252 16.23 5.22 -5.93
C PHE A 252 15.22 6.30 -5.52
N LEU A 253 14.24 6.62 -6.38
CA LEU A 253 13.18 7.59 -6.06
C LEU A 253 12.36 7.14 -4.85
N LEU A 254 11.97 5.86 -4.80
CA LEU A 254 11.24 5.29 -3.67
C LEU A 254 12.06 5.36 -2.37
N LEU A 255 13.33 4.94 -2.40
CA LEU A 255 14.23 5.03 -1.24
C LEU A 255 14.41 6.46 -0.73
N ARG A 256 14.52 7.42 -1.67
CA ARG A 256 14.61 8.84 -1.33
C ARG A 256 13.33 9.34 -0.65
N SER A 257 12.17 8.97 -1.19
CA SER A 257 10.86 9.36 -0.66
C SER A 257 10.54 8.74 0.70
N ILE A 258 10.92 7.49 0.92
CA ILE A 258 10.71 6.77 2.19
C ILE A 258 11.32 7.54 3.37
N LYS A 259 12.46 8.21 3.20
CA LYS A 259 13.12 8.97 4.26
C LYS A 259 12.25 10.05 4.91
N THR A 260 11.24 10.54 4.20
CA THR A 260 10.28 11.55 4.71
C THR A 260 8.88 10.98 4.92
N LEU A 261 8.68 9.68 4.66
CA LEU A 261 7.36 9.05 4.75
C LEU A 261 6.68 9.28 6.12
N PRO A 262 7.34 9.08 7.28
CA PRO A 262 6.68 9.29 8.57
C PRO A 262 6.18 10.73 8.79
N TYR A 263 6.94 11.72 8.31
CA TYR A 263 6.56 13.14 8.43
C TYR A 263 5.42 13.48 7.46
N ARG A 264 5.43 12.94 6.24
CA ARG A 264 4.33 13.12 5.30
C ARG A 264 3.04 12.49 5.82
N MET A 265 3.11 11.25 6.34
CA MET A 265 1.94 10.56 6.90
C MET A 265 1.35 11.31 8.10
N ARG A 266 2.18 11.97 8.92
CA ARG A 266 1.69 12.85 9.99
C ARG A 266 0.90 14.03 9.41
N GLY A 267 1.45 14.77 8.45
CA GLY A 267 0.77 15.89 7.80
C GLY A 267 -0.52 15.47 7.10
N HIS A 268 -0.49 14.36 6.33
CA HIS A 268 -1.69 13.81 5.71
C HIS A 268 -2.78 13.46 6.73
N SER A 269 -2.41 12.89 7.88
CA SER A 269 -3.36 12.51 8.92
C SER A 269 -3.95 13.73 9.65
N GLU A 270 -3.14 14.75 9.90
CA GLU A 270 -3.58 16.01 10.51
C GLU A 270 -4.57 16.73 9.59
N ASN A 271 -4.20 16.91 8.33
CA ASN A 271 -5.07 17.54 7.33
C ASN A 271 -6.34 16.71 7.06
N GLY A 272 -6.18 15.39 6.93
CA GLY A 272 -7.30 14.47 6.73
C GLY A 272 -8.34 14.53 7.85
N MET A 273 -7.89 14.55 9.11
CA MET A 273 -8.78 14.66 10.26
C MET A 273 -9.49 16.02 10.31
N ALA A 274 -8.77 17.11 10.06
CA ALA A 274 -9.35 18.46 10.09
C ALA A 274 -10.39 18.63 8.99
N LEU A 275 -10.08 18.19 7.76
CA LEU A 275 -11.00 18.25 6.63
C LEU A 275 -12.24 17.35 6.84
N ALA A 276 -12.04 16.12 7.35
CA ALA A 276 -13.15 15.20 7.62
C ALA A 276 -14.14 15.77 8.64
N LYS A 277 -13.65 16.39 9.72
CA LYS A 277 -14.50 17.06 10.72
C LYS A 277 -15.26 18.25 10.14
N TYR A 278 -14.64 19.02 9.26
CA TYR A 278 -15.29 20.13 8.57
C TYR A 278 -16.42 19.61 7.66
N LEU A 279 -16.12 18.61 6.82
CA LEU A 279 -17.09 18.06 5.87
C LEU A 279 -18.25 17.31 6.55
N GLU A 280 -18.01 16.68 7.70
CA GLU A 280 -19.07 16.02 8.47
C GLU A 280 -20.18 16.99 8.94
N GLN A 281 -19.83 18.27 9.10
CA GLN A 281 -20.77 19.32 9.51
C GLN A 281 -21.31 20.15 8.34
N HIS A 282 -20.80 19.92 7.12
CA HIS A 282 -21.15 20.74 5.97
C HIS A 282 -22.57 20.43 5.47
N PRO A 283 -23.45 21.47 5.23
CA PRO A 283 -24.85 21.27 4.90
C PRO A 283 -25.10 20.48 3.60
N ASN A 284 -24.17 20.54 2.63
CA ASN A 284 -24.27 19.87 1.33
C ASN A 284 -23.59 18.49 1.29
N ILE A 285 -23.05 18.00 2.41
CA ILE A 285 -22.54 16.64 2.57
C ILE A 285 -23.60 15.78 3.26
N GLU A 286 -23.79 14.58 2.73
CA GLU A 286 -24.69 13.55 3.28
C GLU A 286 -23.97 12.64 4.26
N SER A 287 -22.75 12.20 3.90
CA SER A 287 -21.94 11.29 4.70
C SER A 287 -20.45 11.48 4.41
N VAL A 288 -19.62 11.25 5.44
CA VAL A 288 -18.16 11.23 5.33
C VAL A 288 -17.65 9.85 5.73
N PHE A 289 -16.93 9.19 4.85
CA PHE A 289 -16.22 7.94 5.13
C PHE A 289 -14.77 8.27 5.47
N TYR A 290 -14.45 8.32 6.75
CA TYR A 290 -13.09 8.54 7.25
C TYR A 290 -12.93 7.80 8.58
N PRO A 291 -12.02 6.82 8.67
CA PRO A 291 -11.90 5.96 9.86
C PRO A 291 -11.59 6.69 11.16
N GLY A 292 -11.08 7.93 11.07
CA GLY A 292 -10.81 8.78 12.23
C GLY A 292 -12.03 9.44 12.88
N LEU A 293 -13.18 9.50 12.20
CA LEU A 293 -14.41 10.05 12.77
C LEU A 293 -15.10 9.01 13.66
N THR A 294 -15.65 9.46 14.78
CA THR A 294 -16.43 8.58 15.70
C THR A 294 -17.73 8.10 15.09
N SER A 295 -18.23 8.77 14.05
CA SER A 295 -19.38 8.36 13.24
C SER A 295 -19.08 7.21 12.27
N HIS A 296 -17.79 6.91 12.01
CA HIS A 296 -17.42 5.81 11.13
C HIS A 296 -17.73 4.45 11.78
N PRO A 297 -18.42 3.52 11.08
CA PRO A 297 -18.88 2.24 11.66
C PRO A 297 -17.76 1.41 12.31
N GLN A 298 -16.54 1.43 11.74
CA GLN A 298 -15.39 0.68 12.24
C GLN A 298 -14.35 1.57 12.93
N HIS A 299 -14.73 2.73 13.47
CA HIS A 299 -13.80 3.66 14.16
C HIS A 299 -12.98 2.96 15.25
N GLU A 300 -13.61 2.18 16.11
CA GLU A 300 -12.92 1.49 17.22
C GLU A 300 -11.95 0.41 16.73
N ILE A 301 -12.24 -0.25 15.61
CA ILE A 301 -11.30 -1.18 14.96
C ILE A 301 -10.10 -0.41 14.41
N ALA A 302 -10.35 0.67 13.67
CA ALA A 302 -9.29 1.53 13.14
C ALA A 302 -8.37 2.06 14.24
N LYS A 303 -8.94 2.58 15.33
CA LYS A 303 -8.21 3.09 16.50
C LYS A 303 -7.37 2.02 17.20
N LYS A 304 -7.79 0.76 17.17
CA LYS A 304 -7.06 -0.36 17.78
C LYS A 304 -5.86 -0.77 16.93
N GLN A 305 -5.96 -0.74 15.59
CA GLN A 305 -4.95 -1.30 14.68
C GLN A 305 -4.11 -0.26 13.94
N MET A 306 -4.51 1.02 13.98
CA MET A 306 -3.81 2.12 13.30
C MET A 306 -3.32 3.16 14.32
N SER A 307 -2.12 3.71 14.11
CA SER A 307 -1.57 4.79 14.94
C SER A 307 -2.17 6.16 14.59
N SER A 308 -2.68 6.34 13.37
CA SER A 308 -3.44 7.48 12.87
C SER A 308 -4.22 7.04 11.61
N PHE A 309 -5.01 7.94 10.98
CA PHE A 309 -6.03 7.53 10.01
C PHE A 309 -5.74 7.95 8.55
N GLY A 310 -4.57 8.58 8.31
CA GLY A 310 -4.11 8.96 6.97
C GLY A 310 -4.87 10.11 6.32
N GLY A 311 -4.63 10.31 5.03
CA GLY A 311 -5.20 11.41 4.25
C GLY A 311 -6.31 10.98 3.27
N MET A 312 -6.75 9.72 3.29
CA MET A 312 -7.82 9.26 2.38
C MET A 312 -9.18 9.41 3.03
N MET A 313 -10.13 9.95 2.28
CA MET A 313 -11.55 9.95 2.64
C MET A 313 -12.44 9.88 1.42
N SER A 314 -13.68 9.51 1.63
CA SER A 314 -14.74 9.64 0.64
C SER A 314 -15.94 10.34 1.24
N VAL A 315 -16.68 11.08 0.43
CA VAL A 315 -17.88 11.79 0.85
C VAL A 315 -19.03 11.51 -0.11
N LEU A 316 -20.25 11.48 0.41
CA LEU A 316 -21.47 11.51 -0.38
C LEU A 316 -21.98 12.95 -0.41
N VAL A 317 -22.06 13.52 -1.61
CA VAL A 317 -22.58 14.88 -1.81
C VAL A 317 -24.11 14.82 -1.96
N LYS A 318 -24.84 15.75 -1.35
CA LYS A 318 -26.28 15.88 -1.58
C LYS A 318 -26.55 16.32 -3.03
N GLY A 319 -27.63 15.86 -3.63
CA GLY A 319 -28.03 16.24 -4.99
C GLY A 319 -27.65 15.23 -6.09
N GLY A 320 -26.99 14.14 -5.72
CA GLY A 320 -26.70 13.03 -6.67
C GLY A 320 -25.42 13.19 -7.48
N GLY A 321 -25.30 12.40 -8.56
CA GLY A 321 -24.06 12.31 -9.34
C GLY A 321 -23.72 13.57 -10.12
N ASP A 322 -24.73 14.33 -10.59
CA ASP A 322 -24.48 15.59 -11.31
C ASP A 322 -23.87 16.64 -10.39
N GLU A 323 -24.35 16.74 -9.13
CA GLU A 323 -23.81 17.66 -8.16
C GLU A 323 -22.37 17.24 -7.75
N ALA A 324 -22.14 15.95 -7.54
CA ALA A 324 -20.79 15.45 -7.27
C ALA A 324 -19.80 15.81 -8.40
N ARG A 325 -20.21 15.66 -9.66
CA ARG A 325 -19.38 16.09 -10.81
C ARG A 325 -19.16 17.60 -10.85
N LYS A 326 -20.19 18.41 -10.52
CA LYS A 326 -20.08 19.86 -10.44
C LYS A 326 -19.04 20.25 -9.39
N VAL A 327 -19.09 19.68 -8.20
CA VAL A 327 -18.11 19.91 -7.12
C VAL A 327 -16.70 19.62 -7.59
N VAL A 328 -16.46 18.42 -8.13
CA VAL A 328 -15.12 18.01 -8.61
C VAL A 328 -14.59 18.93 -9.72
N ASN A 329 -15.46 19.47 -10.56
CA ASN A 329 -15.07 20.41 -11.63
C ASN A 329 -14.89 21.84 -11.15
N SER A 330 -15.31 22.19 -9.92
CA SER A 330 -15.31 23.56 -9.39
C SER A 330 -14.14 23.85 -8.45
N VAL A 331 -13.41 22.83 -7.99
CA VAL A 331 -12.22 23.01 -7.16
C VAL A 331 -11.10 23.71 -7.92
N LYS A 332 -10.22 24.42 -7.18
CA LYS A 332 -9.13 25.24 -7.74
C LYS A 332 -7.75 24.81 -7.23
N ILE A 333 -7.70 24.23 -6.03
CA ILE A 333 -6.47 23.72 -5.41
C ILE A 333 -6.37 22.21 -5.60
N PHE A 334 -7.45 21.50 -5.29
CA PHE A 334 -7.48 20.04 -5.55
C PHE A 334 -7.33 19.75 -7.04
N ALA A 335 -6.40 18.87 -7.40
CA ALA A 335 -6.27 18.42 -8.79
C ALA A 335 -7.27 17.27 -9.06
N GLN A 336 -8.05 17.40 -10.13
CA GLN A 336 -8.93 16.33 -10.60
C GLN A 336 -8.09 15.26 -11.31
N ALA A 337 -7.73 14.22 -10.58
CA ALA A 337 -6.91 13.12 -11.09
C ALA A 337 -7.18 11.82 -10.34
N THR A 338 -6.92 10.70 -11.01
CA THR A 338 -6.80 9.40 -10.36
C THR A 338 -5.51 9.33 -9.56
N SER A 339 -5.33 8.29 -8.75
CA SER A 339 -4.24 8.09 -7.82
C SER A 339 -4.52 8.70 -6.45
N LEU A 340 -3.52 8.74 -5.57
CA LEU A 340 -3.61 9.22 -4.19
C LEU A 340 -2.24 9.24 -3.51
N GLY A 341 -2.18 9.87 -2.34
CA GLY A 341 -1.01 9.79 -1.44
C GLY A 341 0.19 10.62 -1.88
N GLY A 342 0.01 11.49 -2.87
CA GLY A 342 0.96 12.54 -3.22
C GLY A 342 0.92 13.68 -2.21
N VAL A 343 1.96 14.55 -2.24
CA VAL A 343 2.00 15.77 -1.43
C VAL A 343 0.92 16.77 -1.84
N GLU A 344 0.47 16.72 -3.09
CA GLU A 344 -0.66 17.45 -3.65
C GLU A 344 -1.99 16.79 -3.31
N SER A 345 -3.03 17.58 -3.10
CA SER A 345 -4.41 17.12 -2.90
C SER A 345 -5.07 16.72 -4.22
N LEU A 346 -5.65 15.51 -4.26
CA LEU A 346 -6.37 14.99 -5.42
C LEU A 346 -7.85 14.75 -5.07
N ILE A 347 -8.71 14.92 -6.08
CA ILE A 347 -10.15 14.69 -5.97
C ILE A 347 -10.67 13.98 -7.23
N GLU A 348 -11.61 13.04 -7.06
CA GLU A 348 -12.25 12.39 -8.22
C GLU A 348 -13.70 11.96 -7.93
N HIS A 349 -14.54 12.03 -8.96
CA HIS A 349 -15.86 11.41 -8.99
C HIS A 349 -15.70 9.93 -9.31
N ARG A 350 -15.74 9.07 -8.30
CA ARG A 350 -15.29 7.69 -8.38
C ARG A 350 -16.11 6.83 -9.35
N ALA A 351 -17.42 7.00 -9.37
CA ALA A 351 -18.31 6.25 -10.27
C ALA A 351 -17.97 6.48 -11.77
N SER A 352 -17.53 7.69 -12.15
CA SER A 352 -17.10 7.99 -13.53
C SER A 352 -15.81 7.26 -13.94
N VAL A 353 -14.94 6.96 -12.97
CA VAL A 353 -13.66 6.28 -13.24
C VAL A 353 -13.83 4.76 -13.35
N GLU A 354 -14.74 4.18 -12.57
CA GLU A 354 -14.97 2.72 -12.55
C GLU A 354 -15.83 2.25 -13.73
N GLY A 355 -16.63 3.14 -14.29
CA GLY A 355 -17.47 2.87 -15.46
C GLY A 355 -18.92 2.46 -15.10
N PRO A 356 -19.74 2.09 -16.12
CA PRO A 356 -21.18 1.93 -15.96
C PRO A 356 -21.61 0.78 -15.04
N ASP A 357 -20.77 -0.23 -14.89
CA ASP A 357 -21.05 -1.43 -14.07
C ASP A 357 -20.66 -1.27 -12.60
N THR A 358 -20.22 -0.06 -12.21
CA THR A 358 -19.80 0.19 -10.84
C THR A 358 -20.96 0.12 -9.85
N LYS A 359 -20.65 -0.43 -8.65
CA LYS A 359 -21.56 -0.38 -7.49
C LYS A 359 -21.29 0.83 -6.59
N THR A 360 -20.27 1.63 -6.90
CA THR A 360 -19.93 2.86 -6.17
C THR A 360 -21.09 3.86 -6.28
N PRO A 361 -21.52 4.47 -5.17
CA PRO A 361 -22.58 5.49 -5.18
C PRO A 361 -22.28 6.62 -6.18
N GLN A 362 -23.28 7.02 -6.96
CA GLN A 362 -23.12 8.03 -8.00
C GLN A 362 -22.76 9.41 -7.46
N ASN A 363 -23.09 9.70 -6.20
CA ASN A 363 -22.75 10.95 -5.53
C ASN A 363 -21.47 10.87 -4.68
N LEU A 364 -20.66 9.80 -4.86
CA LEU A 364 -19.42 9.62 -4.11
C LEU A 364 -18.27 10.37 -4.77
N ILE A 365 -17.61 11.20 -3.98
CA ILE A 365 -16.35 11.83 -4.27
C ILE A 365 -15.27 11.21 -3.38
N ARG A 366 -14.16 10.74 -3.97
CA ARG A 366 -12.98 10.32 -3.24
C ARG A 366 -11.97 11.46 -3.19
N ILE A 367 -11.40 11.71 -2.02
CA ILE A 367 -10.44 12.77 -1.75
C ILE A 367 -9.15 12.15 -1.20
N SER A 368 -8.02 12.51 -1.79
CA SER A 368 -6.68 12.30 -1.25
C SER A 368 -6.16 13.64 -0.75
N VAL A 369 -6.15 13.82 0.56
CA VAL A 369 -5.74 15.08 1.18
C VAL A 369 -4.21 15.17 1.19
N GLY A 370 -3.69 16.22 0.59
CA GLY A 370 -2.26 16.50 0.50
C GLY A 370 -1.70 17.23 1.73
N LEU A 371 -0.59 17.94 1.50
CA LEU A 371 0.17 18.64 2.55
C LEU A 371 0.06 20.16 2.45
N GLU A 372 -0.84 20.68 1.63
CA GLU A 372 -1.15 22.10 1.54
C GLU A 372 -1.72 22.59 2.88
N HIS A 373 -1.78 23.90 3.06
CA HIS A 373 -2.36 24.47 4.27
C HIS A 373 -3.84 24.12 4.38
N ILE A 374 -4.26 23.62 5.52
CA ILE A 374 -5.61 23.06 5.71
C ILE A 374 -6.72 24.10 5.46
N ASP A 375 -6.52 25.37 5.84
CA ASP A 375 -7.53 26.41 5.63
C ASP A 375 -7.76 26.68 4.14
N ASP A 376 -6.73 26.55 3.30
CA ASP A 376 -6.85 26.69 1.85
C ASP A 376 -7.63 25.53 1.24
N LEU A 377 -7.39 24.31 1.72
CA LEU A 377 -8.13 23.11 1.28
C LEU A 377 -9.60 23.17 1.67
N ILE A 378 -9.90 23.62 2.90
CA ILE A 378 -11.27 23.83 3.37
C ILE A 378 -11.97 24.91 2.51
N ALA A 379 -11.32 26.04 2.29
CA ALA A 379 -11.90 27.13 1.50
C ALA A 379 -12.18 26.72 0.05
N ASP A 380 -11.31 25.89 -0.54
CA ASP A 380 -11.49 25.38 -1.90
C ASP A 380 -12.70 24.43 -2.02
N LEU A 381 -12.89 23.53 -1.05
CA LEU A 381 -14.06 22.65 -1.04
C LEU A 381 -15.35 23.40 -0.67
N ASP A 382 -15.30 24.36 0.26
CA ASP A 382 -16.46 25.16 0.65
C ASP A 382 -17.04 25.90 -0.55
N GLN A 383 -16.19 26.59 -1.33
CA GLN A 383 -16.62 27.30 -2.53
C GLN A 383 -17.11 26.37 -3.64
N ALA A 384 -16.61 25.12 -3.71
CA ALA A 384 -17.05 24.15 -4.71
C ALA A 384 -18.35 23.45 -4.32
N LEU A 385 -18.65 23.36 -3.03
CA LEU A 385 -19.88 22.78 -2.46
C LEU A 385 -21.03 23.81 -2.38
N ALA A 386 -20.75 25.10 -2.57
CA ALA A 386 -21.76 26.16 -2.60
C ALA A 386 -22.58 26.09 -3.89
#